data_f6a97d7b41e00d04d6dd5c55efd0551d
#
_entry.id   f6a97d7b41e00d04d6dd5c55efd0551d
#
_cell.length_a   1.000
_cell.length_b   1.000
_cell.length_c   1.000
_cell.angle_alpha   90.00
_cell.angle_beta   90.00
_cell.angle_gamma   90.00
#
_symmetry.space_group_name_H-M   'P 1'
#
loop_
_entity.id
_entity.type
_entity.pdbx_description
1 polymer ?
#
loop_
_entity_poly.entity_id
_entity_poly.type
_entity_poly.pdbx_seq_one_letter_code
_entity_poly.pdbx_strand_id
1 'polypeptide(L)'
;IFALLIALVMGLGAAIYFSIFIALMGVLLALTPIAAQLYGADRYAEIGEEVRQSAWLAVALGAACFALLRYPDPFMALTRLPPEVEERARGYLWAASWGVPAALLFRVFYGFSTAVSRPRVVMALNLIGLAIKIPLNMVFMYGQLGAPELGGVGCAVSSSVIAWVSCLLAWSWCFLAPGYRRYHVFARWSWPDARRLAHI
;
A
#
# COMPACT_ATOMS: atom_id res chain seq x y z
N ILE A 1 13.36 24.48 18.56
CA ILE A 1 13.40 24.89 17.15
C ILE A 1 13.73 23.65 16.28
N PHE A 2 14.77 22.86 16.63
CA PHE A 2 15.21 21.70 15.87
C PHE A 2 14.13 20.60 15.77
N ALA A 3 13.47 20.26 16.87
CA ALA A 3 12.36 19.30 16.91
C ALA A 3 11.14 19.76 16.09
N LEU A 4 10.86 21.06 16.07
CA LEU A 4 9.78 21.64 15.27
C LEU A 4 10.09 21.56 13.77
N LEU A 5 11.33 21.79 13.39
CA LEU A 5 11.80 21.65 12.01
C LEU A 5 11.68 20.19 11.52
N ILE A 6 12.12 19.24 12.33
CA ILE A 6 11.98 17.80 12.02
C ILE A 6 10.50 17.41 11.86
N ALA A 7 9.63 17.89 12.74
CA ALA A 7 8.18 17.62 12.65
C ALA A 7 7.57 18.24 11.38
N LEU A 8 7.99 19.45 10.99
CA LEU A 8 7.55 20.10 9.74
C LEU A 8 8.00 19.33 8.49
N VAL A 9 9.24 18.85 8.47
CA VAL A 9 9.81 18.06 7.37
C VAL A 9 9.07 16.78 7.16
N MET A 10 8.87 16.05 8.26
CA MET A 10 8.14 14.79 8.23
C MET A 10 6.70 15.01 7.84
N GLY A 11 6.08 16.10 8.31
CA GLY A 11 4.72 16.46 7.95
C GLY A 11 4.57 16.74 6.46
N LEU A 12 5.52 17.44 5.83
CA LEU A 12 5.44 17.79 4.42
C LEU A 12 5.71 16.60 3.50
N GLY A 13 6.76 15.82 3.76
CA GLY A 13 7.03 14.59 3.01
C GLY A 13 5.89 13.57 3.13
N ALA A 14 5.34 13.41 4.34
CA ALA A 14 4.17 12.60 4.57
C ALA A 14 2.93 13.15 3.85
N ALA A 15 2.71 14.47 3.82
CA ALA A 15 1.56 15.06 3.14
C ALA A 15 1.59 14.81 1.62
N ILE A 16 2.75 14.97 0.98
CA ILE A 16 2.94 14.67 -0.44
C ILE A 16 2.67 13.17 -0.70
N TYR A 17 3.28 12.31 0.09
CA TYR A 17 3.08 10.86 -0.01
C TYR A 17 1.61 10.49 0.13
N PHE A 18 0.94 10.96 1.19
CA PHE A 18 -0.46 10.65 1.45
C PHE A 18 -1.39 11.19 0.39
N SER A 19 -1.15 12.38 -0.15
CA SER A 19 -1.98 12.97 -1.21
C SER A 19 -1.95 12.10 -2.47
N ILE A 20 -0.76 11.70 -2.92
CA ILE A 20 -0.60 10.83 -4.08
C ILE A 20 -1.19 9.44 -3.79
N PHE A 21 -0.88 8.87 -2.63
CA PHE A 21 -1.34 7.54 -2.24
C PHE A 21 -2.87 7.45 -2.13
N ILE A 22 -3.53 8.46 -1.52
CA ILE A 22 -4.98 8.50 -1.37
C ILE A 22 -5.66 8.62 -2.75
N ALA A 23 -5.13 9.42 -3.66
CA ALA A 23 -5.66 9.53 -5.01
C ALA A 23 -5.63 8.18 -5.74
N LEU A 24 -4.51 7.47 -5.68
CA LEU A 24 -4.37 6.15 -6.30
C LEU A 24 -5.22 5.08 -5.60
N MET A 25 -5.31 5.15 -4.27
CA MET A 25 -6.15 4.26 -3.47
C MET A 25 -7.63 4.45 -3.80
N GLY A 26 -8.05 5.69 -4.10
CA GLY A 26 -9.41 6.01 -4.51
C GLY A 26 -9.87 5.23 -5.74
N VAL A 27 -9.00 5.07 -6.73
CA VAL A 27 -9.28 4.26 -7.93
C VAL A 27 -9.54 2.80 -7.56
N LEU A 28 -8.74 2.22 -6.67
CA LEU A 28 -8.90 0.81 -6.25
C LEU A 28 -10.11 0.59 -5.32
N LEU A 29 -10.68 1.65 -4.74
CA LEU A 29 -11.90 1.54 -3.92
C LEU A 29 -13.10 1.08 -4.73
N ALA A 30 -13.15 1.35 -6.04
CA ALA A 30 -14.22 0.93 -6.92
C ALA A 30 -14.41 -0.61 -6.98
N LEU A 31 -13.35 -1.38 -6.74
CA LEU A 31 -13.44 -2.84 -6.66
C LEU A 31 -14.44 -3.30 -5.58
N THR A 32 -14.52 -2.61 -4.45
CA THR A 32 -15.35 -3.04 -3.31
C THR A 32 -16.85 -3.13 -3.66
N PRO A 33 -17.51 -2.08 -4.20
CA PRO A 33 -18.91 -2.17 -4.60
C PRO A 33 -19.14 -3.13 -5.76
N ILE A 34 -18.24 -3.20 -6.74
CA ILE A 34 -18.35 -4.13 -7.88
C ILE A 34 -18.33 -5.57 -7.38
N ALA A 35 -17.35 -5.94 -6.57
CA ALA A 35 -17.23 -7.28 -6.02
C ALA A 35 -18.40 -7.63 -5.08
N ALA A 36 -18.94 -6.64 -4.33
CA ALA A 36 -20.10 -6.85 -3.48
C ALA A 36 -21.38 -7.13 -4.27
N GLN A 37 -21.61 -6.43 -5.39
CA GLN A 37 -22.73 -6.69 -6.29
C GLN A 37 -22.63 -8.09 -6.93
N LEU A 38 -21.45 -8.47 -7.40
CA LEU A 38 -21.21 -9.80 -7.95
C LEU A 38 -21.39 -10.90 -6.89
N TYR A 39 -21.01 -10.60 -5.65
CA TYR A 39 -21.21 -11.52 -4.52
C TYR A 39 -22.71 -11.72 -4.21
N GLY A 40 -23.49 -10.64 -4.22
CA GLY A 40 -24.94 -10.70 -4.04
C GLY A 40 -25.69 -11.38 -5.20
N ALA A 41 -25.09 -11.43 -6.40
CA ALA A 41 -25.59 -12.11 -7.58
C ALA A 41 -25.08 -13.55 -7.73
N ASP A 42 -24.36 -14.11 -6.76
CA ASP A 42 -23.71 -15.44 -6.77
C ASP A 42 -22.73 -15.67 -7.93
N ARG A 43 -22.22 -14.60 -8.55
CA ARG A 43 -21.30 -14.64 -9.70
C ARG A 43 -19.83 -14.73 -9.25
N TYR A 44 -19.50 -15.78 -8.50
CA TYR A 44 -18.20 -15.93 -7.82
C TYR A 44 -16.99 -15.96 -8.74
N ALA A 45 -17.12 -16.55 -9.94
CA ALA A 45 -16.01 -16.62 -10.91
C ALA A 45 -15.63 -15.24 -11.45
N GLU A 46 -16.59 -14.34 -11.58
CA GLU A 46 -16.36 -12.98 -12.06
C GLU A 46 -15.68 -12.10 -11.01
N ILE A 47 -15.97 -12.35 -9.72
CA ILE A 47 -15.24 -11.70 -8.63
C ILE A 47 -13.74 -11.98 -8.77
N GLY A 48 -13.36 -13.22 -9.04
CA GLY A 48 -11.95 -13.57 -9.23
C GLY A 48 -11.31 -12.84 -10.41
N GLU A 49 -12.07 -12.63 -11.50
CA GLU A 49 -11.62 -11.87 -12.66
C GLU A 49 -11.39 -10.39 -12.29
N GLU A 50 -12.36 -9.75 -11.64
CA GLU A 50 -12.25 -8.35 -11.20
C GLU A 50 -11.09 -8.13 -10.22
N VAL A 51 -10.84 -9.09 -9.30
CA VAL A 51 -9.70 -9.07 -8.39
C VAL A 51 -8.37 -9.14 -9.16
N ARG A 52 -8.26 -9.99 -10.19
CA ARG A 52 -7.05 -10.07 -11.04
C ARG A 52 -6.82 -8.77 -11.81
N GLN A 53 -7.87 -8.21 -12.43
CA GLN A 53 -7.77 -6.95 -13.16
C GLN A 53 -7.37 -5.81 -12.22
N SER A 54 -7.99 -5.72 -11.04
CA SER A 54 -7.62 -4.73 -10.01
C SER A 54 -6.20 -4.93 -9.49
N ALA A 55 -5.69 -6.17 -9.40
CA ALA A 55 -4.30 -6.44 -9.03
C ALA A 55 -3.32 -5.94 -10.11
N TRP A 56 -3.62 -6.12 -11.40
CA TRP A 56 -2.84 -5.55 -12.49
C TRP A 56 -2.83 -4.02 -12.46
N LEU A 57 -4.00 -3.42 -12.22
CA LEU A 57 -4.12 -1.98 -12.05
C LEU A 57 -3.30 -1.49 -10.85
N ALA A 58 -3.34 -2.20 -9.71
CA ALA A 58 -2.56 -1.88 -8.53
C ALA A 58 -1.04 -1.95 -8.79
N VAL A 59 -0.58 -2.94 -9.58
CA VAL A 59 0.83 -3.04 -9.99
C VAL A 59 1.21 -1.87 -10.89
N ALA A 60 0.39 -1.53 -11.89
CA ALA A 60 0.66 -0.41 -12.80
C ALA A 60 0.68 0.94 -12.06
N LEU A 61 -0.31 1.20 -11.21
CA LEU A 61 -0.38 2.40 -10.37
C LEU A 61 0.76 2.43 -9.35
N GLY A 62 1.11 1.27 -8.78
CA GLY A 62 2.24 1.13 -7.85
C GLY A 62 3.56 1.46 -8.52
N ALA A 63 3.79 0.98 -9.74
CA ALA A 63 4.99 1.28 -10.52
C ALA A 63 5.06 2.77 -10.90
N ALA A 64 3.93 3.37 -11.32
CA ALA A 64 3.85 4.79 -11.62
C ALA A 64 4.14 5.65 -10.39
N CYS A 65 3.53 5.31 -9.25
CA CYS A 65 3.77 6.02 -7.99
C CYS A 65 5.21 5.83 -7.47
N PHE A 66 5.76 4.62 -7.59
CA PHE A 66 7.16 4.35 -7.27
C PHE A 66 8.08 5.27 -8.08
N ALA A 67 7.87 5.35 -9.41
CA ALA A 67 8.65 6.22 -10.29
C ALA A 67 8.50 7.70 -9.90
N LEU A 68 7.28 8.15 -9.61
CA LEU A 68 7.00 9.52 -9.22
C LEU A 68 7.69 9.91 -7.90
N LEU A 69 7.65 9.03 -6.90
CA LEU A 69 8.29 9.26 -5.60
C LEU A 69 9.82 9.11 -5.67
N ARG A 70 10.35 8.42 -6.67
CA ARG A 70 11.79 8.26 -6.90
C ARG A 70 12.44 9.54 -7.43
N TYR A 71 11.66 10.37 -8.14
CA TYR A 71 12.10 11.65 -8.70
C TYR A 71 11.28 12.80 -8.11
N PRO A 72 11.49 13.17 -6.82
CA PRO A 72 10.69 14.17 -6.14
C PRO A 72 11.04 15.60 -6.51
N ASP A 73 12.00 15.84 -7.43
CA ASP A 73 12.52 17.15 -7.79
C ASP A 73 11.44 18.19 -8.14
N PRO A 74 10.38 17.87 -8.93
CA PRO A 74 9.34 18.84 -9.23
C PRO A 74 8.57 19.32 -7.99
N PHE A 75 8.38 18.43 -7.02
CA PHE A 75 7.68 18.75 -5.77
C PHE A 75 8.58 19.53 -4.80
N MET A 76 9.88 19.19 -4.75
CA MET A 76 10.84 19.87 -3.90
C MET A 76 11.14 21.30 -4.37
N ALA A 77 11.22 21.52 -5.68
CA ALA A 77 11.41 22.86 -6.26
C ALA A 77 10.27 23.83 -5.92
N LEU A 78 9.05 23.32 -5.73
CA LEU A 78 7.88 24.11 -5.38
C LEU A 78 7.89 24.56 -3.91
N THR A 79 8.55 23.81 -3.00
CA THR A 79 8.44 24.00 -1.55
C THR A 79 9.53 24.88 -0.96
N ARG A 80 10.62 25.19 -1.69
CA ARG A 80 11.76 26.05 -1.26
C ARG A 80 12.25 25.71 0.15
N LEU A 81 12.47 24.44 0.43
CA LEU A 81 12.89 23.96 1.77
C LEU A 81 14.37 24.23 2.03
N PRO A 82 14.77 24.37 3.33
CA PRO A 82 16.18 24.34 3.69
C PRO A 82 16.84 23.03 3.26
N PRO A 83 18.13 23.02 2.84
CA PRO A 83 18.81 21.84 2.30
C PRO A 83 18.78 20.60 3.21
N GLU A 84 18.94 20.78 4.52
CA GLU A 84 18.90 19.69 5.50
C GLU A 84 17.52 19.00 5.58
N VAL A 85 16.47 19.80 5.37
CA VAL A 85 15.08 19.37 5.39
C VAL A 85 14.78 18.62 4.12
N GLU A 86 15.26 19.11 2.99
CA GLU A 86 15.08 18.52 1.67
C GLU A 86 15.72 17.12 1.61
N GLU A 87 16.96 16.96 2.09
CA GLU A 87 17.67 15.68 2.10
C GLU A 87 16.91 14.61 2.89
N ARG A 88 16.42 14.95 4.09
CA ARG A 88 15.64 14.05 4.93
C ARG A 88 14.29 13.70 4.29
N ALA A 89 13.61 14.67 3.67
CA ALA A 89 12.36 14.43 2.97
C ALA A 89 12.56 13.52 1.75
N ARG A 90 13.65 13.68 0.99
CA ARG A 90 14.04 12.77 -0.09
C ARG A 90 14.27 11.35 0.43
N GLY A 91 14.99 11.20 1.54
CA GLY A 91 15.20 9.91 2.18
C GLY A 91 13.89 9.23 2.60
N TYR A 92 12.97 10.01 3.17
CA TYR A 92 11.64 9.51 3.54
C TYR A 92 10.83 9.04 2.32
N LEU A 93 10.74 9.86 1.27
CA LEU A 93 10.01 9.53 0.05
C LEU A 93 10.62 8.31 -0.67
N TRP A 94 11.96 8.24 -0.70
CA TRP A 94 12.68 7.09 -1.24
C TRP A 94 12.33 5.81 -0.48
N ALA A 95 12.37 5.83 0.84
CA ALA A 95 12.02 4.67 1.66
C ALA A 95 10.54 4.30 1.53
N ALA A 96 9.64 5.29 1.52
CA ALA A 96 8.20 5.09 1.36
C ALA A 96 7.84 4.52 -0.01
N SER A 97 8.55 4.91 -1.09
CA SER A 97 8.26 4.45 -2.45
C SER A 97 8.28 2.92 -2.57
N TRP A 98 9.17 2.24 -1.84
CA TRP A 98 9.24 0.79 -1.82
C TRP A 98 8.02 0.10 -1.23
N GLY A 99 7.31 0.76 -0.33
CA GLY A 99 6.09 0.23 0.28
C GLY A 99 4.83 0.36 -0.57
N VAL A 100 4.81 1.32 -1.52
CA VAL A 100 3.61 1.66 -2.28
C VAL A 100 3.03 0.49 -3.08
N PRO A 101 3.80 -0.26 -3.89
CA PRO A 101 3.24 -1.37 -4.65
C PRO A 101 2.59 -2.43 -3.76
N ALA A 102 3.23 -2.76 -2.65
CA ALA A 102 2.71 -3.72 -1.68
C ALA A 102 1.43 -3.20 -1.00
N ALA A 103 1.41 -1.93 -0.63
CA ALA A 103 0.25 -1.30 0.00
C ALA A 103 -0.97 -1.28 -0.94
N LEU A 104 -0.78 -0.97 -2.24
CA LEU A 104 -1.85 -1.00 -3.23
C LEU A 104 -2.35 -2.43 -3.50
N LEU A 105 -1.47 -3.42 -3.60
CA LEU A 105 -1.86 -4.83 -3.70
C LEU A 105 -2.61 -5.32 -2.46
N PHE A 106 -2.18 -4.91 -1.27
CA PHE A 106 -2.92 -5.19 -0.03
C PHE A 106 -4.30 -4.54 -0.06
N ARG A 107 -4.44 -3.35 -0.66
CA ARG A 107 -5.72 -2.66 -0.81
C ARG A 107 -6.71 -3.43 -1.68
N VAL A 108 -6.25 -4.07 -2.76
CA VAL A 108 -7.07 -4.96 -3.59
C VAL A 108 -7.61 -6.13 -2.75
N PHE A 109 -6.73 -6.80 -1.98
CA PHE A 109 -7.16 -7.86 -1.08
C PHE A 109 -8.15 -7.37 -0.02
N TYR A 110 -7.93 -6.18 0.54
CA TYR A 110 -8.83 -5.54 1.50
C TYR A 110 -10.23 -5.36 0.91
N GLY A 111 -10.34 -4.74 -0.27
CA GLY A 111 -11.60 -4.51 -0.98
C GLY A 111 -12.31 -5.83 -1.29
N PHE A 112 -11.60 -6.81 -1.79
CA PHE A 112 -12.11 -8.15 -2.06
C PHE A 112 -12.66 -8.82 -0.79
N SER A 113 -11.86 -8.92 0.28
CA SER A 113 -12.25 -9.60 1.51
C SER A 113 -13.45 -8.96 2.21
N THR A 114 -13.55 -7.63 2.16
CA THR A 114 -14.71 -6.90 2.69
C THR A 114 -15.96 -7.13 1.85
N ALA A 115 -15.84 -7.11 0.53
CA ALA A 115 -16.94 -7.35 -0.39
C ALA A 115 -17.56 -8.75 -0.23
N VAL A 116 -16.74 -9.77 0.03
CA VAL A 116 -17.21 -11.15 0.24
C VAL A 116 -17.56 -11.46 1.71
N SER A 117 -17.86 -10.43 2.50
CA SER A 117 -18.31 -10.53 3.90
C SER A 117 -17.32 -11.22 4.84
N ARG A 118 -16.00 -11.01 4.61
CA ARG A 118 -14.92 -11.54 5.44
C ARG A 118 -14.02 -10.48 6.08
N PRO A 119 -14.57 -9.43 6.70
CA PRO A 119 -13.78 -8.33 7.29
C PRO A 119 -12.89 -8.79 8.45
N ARG A 120 -13.25 -9.89 9.13
CA ARG A 120 -12.46 -10.44 10.25
C ARG A 120 -11.03 -10.81 9.85
N VAL A 121 -10.83 -11.30 8.62
CA VAL A 121 -9.49 -11.64 8.11
C VAL A 121 -8.65 -10.37 7.96
N VAL A 122 -9.23 -9.32 7.39
CA VAL A 122 -8.57 -8.03 7.24
C VAL A 122 -8.22 -7.42 8.60
N MET A 123 -9.15 -7.49 9.55
CA MET A 123 -8.92 -7.01 10.93
C MET A 123 -7.75 -7.75 11.58
N ALA A 124 -7.70 -9.08 11.48
CA ALA A 124 -6.61 -9.89 12.02
C ALA A 124 -5.26 -9.52 11.39
N LEU A 125 -5.19 -9.37 10.06
CA LEU A 125 -3.98 -8.96 9.36
C LEU A 125 -3.51 -7.56 9.76
N ASN A 126 -4.45 -6.62 9.94
CA ASN A 126 -4.13 -5.26 10.41
C ASN A 126 -3.60 -5.26 11.85
N LEU A 127 -4.17 -6.09 12.74
CA LEU A 127 -3.68 -6.24 14.12
C LEU A 127 -2.27 -6.85 14.16
N ILE A 128 -2.01 -7.86 13.34
CA ILE A 128 -0.67 -8.45 13.19
C ILE A 128 0.30 -7.39 12.67
N GLY A 129 -0.07 -6.67 11.63
CA GLY A 129 0.73 -5.58 11.08
C GLY A 129 1.06 -4.50 12.12
N LEU A 130 0.08 -4.10 12.93
CA LEU A 130 0.27 -3.14 14.01
C LEU A 130 1.22 -3.67 15.10
N ALA A 131 1.05 -4.93 15.50
CA ALA A 131 1.91 -5.56 16.50
C ALA A 131 3.38 -5.64 16.04
N ILE A 132 3.61 -5.88 14.76
CA ILE A 132 4.96 -5.90 14.18
C ILE A 132 5.50 -4.48 13.99
N LYS A 133 4.64 -3.50 13.70
CA LYS A 133 5.04 -2.11 13.45
C LYS A 133 5.70 -1.46 14.66
N ILE A 134 5.20 -1.74 15.85
CA ILE A 134 5.72 -1.13 17.08
C ILE A 134 7.20 -1.46 17.27
N PRO A 135 7.63 -2.74 17.35
CA PRO A 135 9.04 -3.07 17.49
C PRO A 135 9.89 -2.65 16.28
N LEU A 136 9.36 -2.75 15.06
CA LEU A 136 10.11 -2.29 13.88
C LEU A 136 10.41 -0.77 13.93
N ASN A 137 9.44 0.03 14.33
CA ASN A 137 9.66 1.46 14.52
C ASN A 137 10.75 1.72 15.58
N MET A 138 10.75 0.98 16.68
CA MET A 138 11.80 1.11 17.72
C MET A 138 13.18 0.80 17.15
N VAL A 139 13.29 -0.24 16.35
CA VAL A 139 14.57 -0.64 15.74
C VAL A 139 15.08 0.42 14.76
N PHE A 140 14.24 0.85 13.79
CA PHE A 140 14.70 1.73 12.71
C PHE A 140 14.70 3.22 13.07
N MET A 141 13.87 3.67 14.01
CA MET A 141 13.88 5.09 14.43
C MET A 141 14.95 5.39 15.43
N TYR A 142 15.16 4.48 16.39
CA TYR A 142 16.08 4.69 17.53
C TYR A 142 17.40 3.93 17.42
N GLY A 143 17.62 3.21 16.33
CA GLY A 143 18.87 2.49 16.10
C GLY A 143 19.10 1.30 17.06
N GLN A 144 18.03 0.71 17.61
CA GLN A 144 18.16 -0.45 18.50
C GLN A 144 18.63 -1.68 17.71
N LEU A 145 19.25 -2.64 18.39
CA LEU A 145 19.78 -3.88 17.79
C LEU A 145 20.90 -3.66 16.74
N GLY A 146 21.61 -2.53 16.79
CA GLY A 146 22.71 -2.24 15.86
C GLY A 146 22.29 -1.67 14.51
N ALA A 147 21.02 -1.35 14.33
CA ALA A 147 20.55 -0.62 13.15
C ALA A 147 20.99 0.86 13.22
N PRO A 148 21.25 1.53 12.09
CA PRO A 148 21.53 2.97 12.10
C PRO A 148 20.30 3.75 12.57
N GLU A 149 20.53 4.81 13.35
CA GLU A 149 19.47 5.75 13.75
C GLU A 149 18.99 6.55 12.52
N LEU A 150 17.90 6.11 11.92
CA LEU A 150 17.34 6.75 10.73
C LEU A 150 16.28 7.81 11.06
N GLY A 151 15.92 7.96 12.34
CA GLY A 151 14.91 8.91 12.77
C GLY A 151 13.61 8.76 11.96
N GLY A 152 13.17 9.82 11.32
CA GLY A 152 11.94 9.82 10.52
C GLY A 152 11.98 8.94 9.27
N VAL A 153 13.13 8.78 8.63
CA VAL A 153 13.30 7.86 7.50
C VAL A 153 13.07 6.42 7.96
N GLY A 154 13.48 6.08 9.20
CA GLY A 154 13.23 4.76 9.80
C GLY A 154 11.74 4.41 9.92
N CYS A 155 10.87 5.40 10.15
CA CYS A 155 9.42 5.19 10.14
C CYS A 155 8.90 4.82 8.73
N ALA A 156 9.45 5.42 7.67
CA ALA A 156 9.09 5.07 6.29
C ALA A 156 9.59 3.66 5.92
N VAL A 157 10.81 3.31 6.33
CA VAL A 157 11.38 1.97 6.12
C VAL A 157 10.51 0.91 6.80
N SER A 158 10.19 1.09 8.10
CA SER A 158 9.35 0.15 8.84
C SER A 158 7.96 0.01 8.22
N SER A 159 7.37 1.12 7.76
CA SER A 159 6.06 1.11 7.07
C SER A 159 6.11 0.34 5.75
N SER A 160 7.20 0.47 4.99
CA SER A 160 7.41 -0.26 3.74
C SER A 160 7.58 -1.76 3.98
N VAL A 161 8.36 -2.14 4.98
CA VAL A 161 8.52 -3.56 5.38
C VAL A 161 7.17 -4.16 5.76
N ILE A 162 6.39 -3.46 6.58
CA ILE A 162 5.06 -3.93 7.00
C ILE A 162 4.09 -4.04 5.82
N ALA A 163 4.14 -3.10 4.87
CA ALA A 163 3.31 -3.17 3.67
C ALA A 163 3.58 -4.49 2.90
N TRP A 164 4.85 -4.87 2.74
CA TRP A 164 5.22 -6.13 2.10
C TRP A 164 4.80 -7.35 2.93
N VAL A 165 5.05 -7.34 4.24
CA VAL A 165 4.66 -8.44 5.13
C VAL A 165 3.14 -8.63 5.10
N SER A 166 2.36 -7.55 5.23
CA SER A 166 0.91 -7.60 5.19
C SER A 166 0.39 -8.06 3.83
N CYS A 167 1.00 -7.62 2.73
CA CYS A 167 0.66 -8.04 1.38
C CYS A 167 0.92 -9.55 1.20
N LEU A 168 2.09 -10.03 1.57
CA LEU A 168 2.44 -11.45 1.47
C LEU A 168 1.52 -12.32 2.33
N LEU A 169 1.25 -11.93 3.58
CA LEU A 169 0.33 -12.64 4.46
C LEU A 169 -1.09 -12.68 3.88
N ALA A 170 -1.58 -11.56 3.34
CA ALA A 170 -2.92 -11.47 2.76
C ALA A 170 -3.09 -12.40 1.55
N TRP A 171 -2.15 -12.37 0.60
CA TRP A 171 -2.20 -13.20 -0.59
C TRP A 171 -1.92 -14.68 -0.30
N SER A 172 -1.02 -14.98 0.65
CA SER A 172 -0.81 -16.35 1.15
C SER A 172 -2.08 -16.89 1.80
N TRP A 173 -2.76 -16.09 2.60
CA TRP A 173 -4.05 -16.46 3.19
C TRP A 173 -5.12 -16.71 2.12
N CYS A 174 -5.19 -15.85 1.11
CA CYS A 174 -6.09 -16.02 -0.02
C CYS A 174 -5.85 -17.34 -0.77
N PHE A 175 -4.59 -17.76 -0.91
CA PHE A 175 -4.21 -19.01 -1.55
C PHE A 175 -4.53 -20.23 -0.69
N LEU A 176 -4.25 -20.18 0.62
CA LEU A 176 -4.36 -21.33 1.54
C LEU A 176 -5.78 -21.55 2.03
N ALA A 177 -6.56 -20.50 2.28
CA ALA A 177 -7.87 -20.60 2.91
C ALA A 177 -8.93 -21.17 1.95
N PRO A 178 -9.59 -22.32 2.31
CA PRO A 178 -10.57 -22.97 1.44
C PRO A 178 -11.72 -22.06 1.02
N GLY A 179 -12.07 -21.11 1.89
CA GLY A 179 -13.15 -20.17 1.64
C GLY A 179 -12.91 -19.16 0.53
N TYR A 180 -11.67 -19.00 0.05
CA TYR A 180 -11.31 -18.13 -1.08
C TYR A 180 -11.15 -18.90 -2.39
N ARG A 181 -11.01 -20.22 -2.35
CA ARG A 181 -10.82 -21.06 -3.54
C ARG A 181 -12.00 -20.99 -4.54
N ARG A 182 -13.23 -20.81 -4.05
CA ARG A 182 -14.43 -20.71 -4.88
C ARG A 182 -14.45 -19.51 -5.82
N TYR A 183 -13.65 -18.47 -5.55
CA TYR A 183 -13.57 -17.27 -6.38
C TYR A 183 -12.58 -17.44 -7.54
N HIS A 184 -11.82 -18.51 -7.59
CA HIS A 184 -10.87 -18.82 -8.66
C HIS A 184 -9.88 -17.67 -8.98
N VAL A 185 -9.48 -16.92 -7.95
CA VAL A 185 -8.56 -15.76 -8.09
C VAL A 185 -7.26 -16.16 -8.79
N PHE A 186 -6.76 -17.39 -8.56
CA PHE A 186 -5.51 -17.91 -9.13
C PHE A 186 -5.73 -18.92 -10.28
N ALA A 187 -6.98 -19.15 -10.76
CA ALA A 187 -7.30 -20.28 -11.65
C ALA A 187 -6.83 -20.12 -13.09
N ARG A 188 -6.70 -18.91 -13.61
CA ARG A 188 -6.17 -18.62 -14.94
C ARG A 188 -5.48 -17.26 -14.95
N TRP A 189 -4.28 -17.20 -15.55
CA TRP A 189 -3.62 -15.94 -15.84
C TRP A 189 -4.42 -15.22 -16.94
N SER A 190 -5.14 -14.19 -16.61
CA SER A 190 -5.81 -13.32 -17.58
C SER A 190 -4.98 -12.06 -17.77
N TRP A 191 -4.72 -11.68 -19.03
CA TRP A 191 -4.09 -10.41 -19.36
C TRP A 191 -5.01 -9.25 -19.00
N PRO A 192 -4.46 -8.07 -18.69
CA PRO A 192 -5.28 -6.88 -18.39
C PRO A 192 -6.17 -6.54 -19.59
N ASP A 193 -7.47 -6.46 -19.35
CA ASP A 193 -8.45 -6.05 -20.35
C ASP A 193 -8.76 -4.56 -20.19
N ALA A 194 -8.36 -3.76 -21.18
CA ALA A 194 -8.52 -2.32 -21.16
C ALA A 194 -10.00 -1.87 -21.02
N ARG A 195 -10.95 -2.67 -21.54
CA ARG A 195 -12.38 -2.34 -21.42
C ARG A 195 -12.87 -2.48 -19.99
N ARG A 196 -12.44 -3.52 -19.28
CA ARG A 196 -12.80 -3.74 -17.86
C ARG A 196 -12.09 -2.75 -16.94
N LEU A 197 -10.82 -2.43 -17.21
CA LEU A 197 -10.07 -1.44 -16.45
C LEU A 197 -10.69 -0.04 -16.51
N ALA A 198 -11.36 0.29 -17.61
CA ALA A 198 -12.06 1.58 -17.78
C ALA A 198 -13.37 1.67 -16.94
N HIS A 199 -13.88 0.55 -16.43
CA HIS A 199 -15.08 0.49 -15.57
C HIS A 199 -14.74 0.50 -14.07
N ILE A 200 -13.48 0.32 -13.69
CA ILE A 200 -12.94 0.47 -12.33
C ILE A 200 -12.49 1.91 -12.09
#